data_6f0a6b662ac50547a0bcb91ad9a5e231
#
_entry.id   6f0a6b662ac50547a0bcb91ad9a5e231
#
_cell.length_a   1.000
_cell.length_b   1.000
_cell.length_c   1.000
_cell.angle_alpha   90.00
_cell.angle_beta   90.00
_cell.angle_gamma   90.00
#
_symmetry.space_group_name_H-M   'P 1'
#
loop_
_entity.id
_entity.type
_entity.pdbx_description
1 polymer ?
#
loop_
_entity_poly.entity_id
_entity_poly.type
_entity_poly.pdbx_seq_one_letter_code
_entity_poly.pdbx_strand_id
1 'polypeptide(L)'
;RNRLVAKQGLVEETEVVETKAVGYRIQVYSDNNQRTAKANAQARERNIAVHFPEHRVYRMYKSPSWRVRVGDFRTRGDAEQVMKEIKDVFPAYASEVTIVVDKINIEEK
;
A
#
# COMPACT_ATOMS: atom_id res chain seq x y z
N ARG A 1 -7.81 16.17 1.09
CA ARG A 1 -7.65 16.31 -0.21
C ARG A 1 -6.51 17.18 -0.56
N ASN A 2 -5.75 16.77 -1.51
CA ASN A 2 -4.62 17.41 -1.80
C ASN A 2 -4.68 17.97 -3.08
N ARG A 3 -4.43 19.21 -3.33
CA ARG A 3 -4.43 19.69 -4.58
C ARG A 3 -3.39 20.64 -4.80
N LEU A 4 -2.88 20.65 -5.90
CA LEU A 4 -1.92 21.53 -6.23
C LEU A 4 -2.46 22.69 -6.61
N VAL A 5 -2.21 23.69 -6.21
CA VAL A 5 -2.73 24.80 -6.58
C VAL A 5 -1.97 25.61 -7.26
N ALA A 6 -2.31 26.02 -8.13
CA ALA A 6 -1.57 26.74 -8.80
C ALA A 6 -1.71 27.95 -8.52
N LYS A 7 -1.55 28.45 -8.05
CA LYS A 7 -1.65 29.49 -7.78
C LYS A 7 -1.37 30.29 -8.58
N GLN A 8 -1.37 31.06 -8.61
CA GLN A 8 -1.10 31.88 -9.29
C GLN A 8 -1.53 31.71 -10.48
N GLY A 9 -2.28 31.32 -10.54
CA GLY A 9 -2.93 31.19 -11.56
C GLY A 9 -2.47 30.69 -12.70
N LEU A 10 -2.08 30.04 -12.80
CA LEU A 10 -1.68 29.66 -13.85
C LEU A 10 -1.87 28.44 -14.07
N VAL A 11 -2.22 27.88 -13.76
CA VAL A 11 -2.21 26.77 -13.98
C VAL A 11 -3.02 26.07 -14.33
N GLU A 12 -3.18 25.63 -14.76
CA GLU A 12 -3.91 24.95 -15.14
C GLU A 12 -3.72 23.73 -15.14
N GLU A 13 -3.36 23.25 -14.72
CA GLU A 13 -3.09 22.08 -14.79
C GLU A 13 -4.06 21.25 -14.38
N THR A 14 -4.17 20.08 -14.73
CA THR A 14 -5.06 19.25 -14.23
C THR A 14 -4.70 18.89 -12.92
N GLU A 15 -5.56 18.79 -12.04
CA GLU A 15 -5.27 18.39 -10.78
C GLU A 15 -5.70 17.02 -10.58
N VAL A 16 -4.98 16.25 -9.80
CA VAL A 16 -5.37 14.94 -9.37
C VAL A 16 -5.84 15.08 -7.96
N VAL A 17 -7.05 14.72 -7.69
CA VAL A 17 -7.62 14.84 -6.38
C VAL A 17 -7.61 13.48 -5.74
N GLU A 18 -7.02 13.38 -4.56
CA GLU A 18 -7.00 12.15 -3.82
C GLU A 18 -8.00 12.23 -2.71
N THR A 19 -8.85 11.25 -2.60
CA THR A 19 -9.84 11.17 -1.57
C THR A 19 -9.55 9.95 -0.74
N LYS A 20 -9.79 10.04 0.55
CA LYS A 20 -9.61 8.90 1.42
C LYS A 20 -10.94 8.25 1.68
N ALA A 21 -10.95 6.94 1.70
CA ALA A 21 -12.16 6.18 1.98
C ALA A 21 -11.76 4.92 2.72
N VAL A 22 -12.70 4.24 3.31
CA VAL A 22 -12.42 2.96 3.93
C VAL A 22 -12.43 1.90 2.84
N GLY A 23 -11.42 1.11 2.82
CA GLY A 23 -11.30 0.04 1.85
C GLY A 23 -10.40 -1.05 2.37
N TYR A 24 -9.65 -1.67 1.47
CA TYR A 24 -8.84 -2.83 1.83
C TYR A 24 -7.43 -2.68 1.32
N ARG A 25 -6.48 -3.17 2.09
CA ARG A 25 -5.09 -3.28 1.68
C ARG A 25 -4.62 -4.69 2.00
N ILE A 26 -3.57 -5.12 1.35
CA ILE A 26 -3.01 -6.43 1.62
C ILE A 26 -1.77 -6.24 2.46
N GLN A 27 -1.78 -6.76 3.67
CA GLN A 27 -0.63 -6.66 4.55
C GLN A 27 0.31 -7.81 4.24
N VAL A 28 1.53 -7.50 3.89
CA VAL A 28 2.52 -8.49 3.50
C VAL A 28 3.66 -8.60 4.51
N TYR A 29 3.67 -7.77 5.54
CA TYR A 29 4.70 -7.82 6.55
C TYR A 29 4.26 -7.08 7.80
N SER A 30 4.57 -7.62 8.94
CA SER A 30 4.38 -6.94 10.22
C SER A 30 5.34 -7.57 11.22
N ASP A 31 6.13 -6.75 11.87
CA ASP A 31 7.07 -7.25 12.85
C ASP A 31 7.44 -6.13 13.82
N ASN A 32 7.71 -6.47 15.04
CA ASN A 32 8.08 -5.49 16.06
C ASN A 32 9.49 -5.66 16.57
N ASN A 33 10.34 -6.39 15.87
CA ASN A 33 11.72 -6.56 16.29
C ASN A 33 12.47 -5.25 16.11
N GLN A 34 12.91 -4.65 17.20
CA GLN A 34 13.50 -3.33 17.19
C GLN A 34 14.77 -3.26 16.35
N ARG A 35 15.48 -4.33 16.20
CA ARG A 35 16.74 -4.30 15.49
C ARG A 35 16.60 -4.52 14.02
N THR A 36 15.66 -5.34 13.57
CA THR A 36 15.64 -5.80 12.20
C THR A 36 14.38 -5.45 11.44
N ALA A 37 13.30 -5.10 12.14
CA ALA A 37 12.00 -4.93 11.47
C ALA A 37 12.02 -3.85 10.39
N LYS A 38 12.70 -2.74 10.64
CA LYS A 38 12.74 -1.66 9.66
C LYS A 38 13.41 -2.10 8.36
N ALA A 39 14.57 -2.72 8.49
CA ALA A 39 15.32 -3.16 7.30
C ALA A 39 14.56 -4.25 6.55
N ASN A 40 13.93 -5.16 7.29
CA ASN A 40 13.15 -6.22 6.68
C ASN A 40 11.92 -5.66 6.00
N ALA A 41 11.29 -4.64 6.57
CA ALA A 41 10.15 -3.99 5.93
C ALA A 41 10.57 -3.31 4.63
N GLN A 42 11.73 -2.67 4.63
CA GLN A 42 12.24 -2.03 3.42
C GLN A 42 12.51 -3.05 2.33
N ALA A 43 13.06 -4.20 2.69
CA ALA A 43 13.34 -5.25 1.72
C ALA A 43 12.04 -5.82 1.16
N ARG A 44 11.04 -6.04 2.02
CA ARG A 44 9.76 -6.57 1.58
C ARG A 44 9.06 -5.58 0.64
N GLU A 45 9.14 -4.31 0.99
CA GLU A 45 8.56 -3.26 0.16
C GLU A 45 9.16 -3.28 -1.24
N ARG A 46 10.48 -3.38 -1.32
CA ARG A 46 11.14 -3.39 -2.62
C ARG A 46 10.78 -4.61 -3.44
N ASN A 47 10.73 -5.76 -2.82
CA ASN A 47 10.41 -6.99 -3.52
C ASN A 47 9.00 -6.96 -4.09
N ILE A 48 8.06 -6.46 -3.31
CA ILE A 48 6.69 -6.37 -3.77
C ILE A 48 6.58 -5.33 -4.90
N ALA A 49 7.22 -4.19 -4.74
CA ALA A 49 7.12 -3.11 -5.71
C ALA A 49 7.66 -3.52 -7.08
N VAL A 50 8.71 -4.32 -7.09
CA VAL A 50 9.29 -4.77 -8.34
C VAL A 50 8.34 -5.71 -9.09
N HIS A 51 7.66 -6.57 -8.37
CA HIS A 51 6.80 -7.56 -9.02
C HIS A 51 5.37 -7.05 -9.25
N PHE A 52 4.95 -6.04 -8.52
CA PHE A 52 3.59 -5.51 -8.63
C PHE A 52 3.62 -3.99 -8.79
N PRO A 53 4.24 -3.49 -9.85
CA PRO A 53 4.43 -2.04 -10.01
C PRO A 53 3.13 -1.27 -10.21
N GLU A 54 2.05 -1.97 -10.52
CA GLU A 54 0.76 -1.33 -10.73
C GLU A 54 0.07 -0.98 -9.41
N HIS A 55 0.57 -1.47 -8.29
CA HIS A 55 -0.04 -1.20 -6.99
C HIS A 55 0.94 -0.43 -6.12
N ARG A 56 0.43 0.53 -5.39
CA ARG A 56 1.27 1.27 -4.44
C ARG A 56 1.60 0.38 -3.27
N VAL A 57 2.80 0.54 -2.74
CA VAL A 57 3.25 -0.21 -1.57
C VAL A 57 3.53 0.79 -0.47
N TYR A 58 2.98 0.55 0.70
CA TYR A 58 3.09 1.45 1.83
C TYR A 58 3.87 0.79 2.95
N ARG A 59 4.95 1.43 3.37
CA ARG A 59 5.70 0.99 4.53
C ARG A 59 5.40 1.96 5.64
N MET A 60 5.00 1.48 6.79
CA MET A 60 4.62 2.35 7.88
C MET A 60 5.09 1.81 9.20
N TYR A 61 5.37 2.71 10.13
CA TYR A 61 5.69 2.34 11.49
C TYR A 61 4.53 2.73 12.36
N LYS A 62 3.95 1.76 13.02
CA LYS A 62 2.94 2.03 14.01
C LYS A 62 3.40 1.31 15.25
N SER A 63 3.91 2.07 16.19
CA SER A 63 4.61 1.52 17.37
C SER A 63 3.83 0.37 17.97
N PRO A 64 4.48 -0.73 18.23
CA PRO A 64 5.91 -0.99 18.05
C PRO A 64 6.25 -1.72 16.76
N SER A 65 5.38 -1.70 15.77
CA SER A 65 5.53 -2.56 14.60
C SER A 65 5.80 -1.82 13.33
N TRP A 66 6.64 -2.41 12.48
CA TRP A 66 6.79 -1.98 11.10
C TRP A 66 5.88 -2.85 10.25
N ARG A 67 5.15 -2.23 9.34
CA ARG A 67 4.20 -2.94 8.49
C ARG A 67 4.37 -2.54 7.04
N VAL A 68 4.09 -3.47 6.15
CA VAL A 68 4.08 -3.19 4.72
C VAL A 68 2.72 -3.64 4.18
N ARG A 69 2.05 -2.73 3.51
CA ARG A 69 0.72 -2.98 2.94
C ARG A 69 0.70 -2.59 1.48
N VAL A 70 -0.11 -3.28 0.69
CA VAL A 70 -0.13 -3.12 -0.75
C VAL A 70 -1.52 -2.79 -1.23
N GLY A 71 -1.60 -1.80 -2.09
CA GLY A 71 -2.81 -1.50 -2.87
C GLY A 71 -3.83 -0.66 -2.14
N ASP A 72 -4.74 -0.13 -2.92
CA ASP A 72 -5.86 0.65 -2.42
C ASP A 72 -7.10 0.05 -3.06
N PHE A 73 -7.66 -0.99 -2.45
CA PHE A 73 -8.75 -1.73 -3.05
C PHE A 73 -10.08 -1.30 -2.46
N ARG A 74 -11.02 -1.03 -3.32
CA ARG A 74 -12.35 -0.63 -2.87
C ARG A 74 -13.17 -1.81 -2.41
N THR A 75 -12.92 -2.99 -2.95
CA THR A 75 -13.68 -4.16 -2.59
C THR A 75 -12.76 -5.24 -2.08
N ARG A 76 -13.29 -6.11 -1.24
CA ARG A 76 -12.54 -7.20 -0.71
C ARG A 76 -12.20 -8.20 -1.82
N GLY A 77 -13.10 -8.38 -2.77
CA GLY A 77 -12.85 -9.30 -3.89
C GLY A 77 -11.64 -8.91 -4.70
N ASP A 78 -11.48 -7.61 -4.96
CA ASP A 78 -10.31 -7.14 -5.71
C ASP A 78 -9.04 -7.40 -4.91
N ALA A 79 -9.08 -7.16 -3.61
CA ALA A 79 -7.92 -7.42 -2.76
C ALA A 79 -7.61 -8.92 -2.72
N GLU A 80 -8.62 -9.76 -2.67
CA GLU A 80 -8.41 -11.21 -2.63
C GLU A 80 -7.72 -11.72 -3.88
N GLN A 81 -8.06 -11.17 -5.01
CA GLN A 81 -7.47 -11.59 -6.26
C GLN A 81 -5.97 -11.27 -6.28
N VAL A 82 -5.62 -10.07 -5.89
CA VAL A 82 -4.21 -9.67 -5.85
C VAL A 82 -3.46 -10.41 -4.75
N MET A 83 -4.11 -10.67 -3.62
CA MET A 83 -3.50 -11.43 -2.55
C MET A 83 -3.08 -12.82 -3.05
N LYS A 84 -3.93 -13.45 -3.86
CA LYS A 84 -3.60 -14.73 -4.38
C LYS A 84 -2.38 -14.66 -5.27
N GLU A 85 -2.29 -13.63 -6.09
CA GLU A 85 -1.13 -13.44 -6.96
C GLU A 85 0.14 -13.23 -6.14
N ILE A 86 0.07 -12.46 -5.09
CA ILE A 86 1.22 -12.22 -4.22
C ILE A 86 1.68 -13.51 -3.59
N LYS A 87 0.75 -14.32 -3.10
CA LYS A 87 1.11 -15.59 -2.48
C LYS A 87 1.74 -16.55 -3.48
N ASP A 88 1.33 -16.50 -4.72
CA ASP A 88 1.89 -17.35 -5.75
C ASP A 88 3.32 -16.94 -6.11
N VAL A 89 3.56 -15.64 -6.17
CA VAL A 89 4.90 -15.13 -6.51
C VAL A 89 5.85 -15.30 -5.32
N PHE A 90 5.35 -15.15 -4.11
CA PHE A 90 6.18 -15.18 -2.92
C PHE A 90 5.68 -16.25 -1.93
N PRO A 91 5.80 -17.53 -2.28
CA PRO A 91 5.30 -18.57 -1.38
C PRO A 91 5.99 -18.58 -0.03
N ALA A 92 7.21 -18.06 0.04
CA ALA A 92 7.94 -18.06 1.32
C ALA A 92 7.22 -17.27 2.40
N TYR A 93 6.50 -16.22 2.05
CA TYR A 93 5.77 -15.48 3.06
C TYR A 93 4.26 -15.49 2.86
N ALA A 94 3.79 -16.51 2.16
CA ALA A 94 2.35 -16.57 1.92
C ALA A 94 1.54 -16.58 3.20
N SER A 95 2.05 -17.21 4.26
CA SER A 95 1.32 -17.27 5.51
C SER A 95 1.22 -15.92 6.22
N GLU A 96 2.06 -14.96 5.85
CA GLU A 96 2.03 -13.64 6.45
C GLU A 96 1.12 -12.69 5.70
N VAL A 97 0.63 -13.09 4.54
CA VAL A 97 -0.13 -12.19 3.68
C VAL A 97 -1.61 -12.26 4.05
N THR A 98 -2.19 -11.12 4.37
CA THR A 98 -3.58 -11.07 4.79
C THR A 98 -4.21 -9.78 4.34
N ILE A 99 -5.53 -9.73 4.27
CA ILE A 99 -6.24 -8.53 3.90
C ILE A 99 -6.64 -7.80 5.16
N VAL A 100 -6.43 -6.49 5.16
CA VAL A 100 -6.81 -5.64 6.28
C VAL A 100 -7.73 -4.54 5.80
N VAL A 101 -8.59 -4.06 6.67
CA VAL A 101 -9.41 -2.89 6.39
C VAL A 101 -8.58 -1.68 6.72
N ASP A 102 -8.55 -0.71 5.85
CA ASP A 102 -7.69 0.46 6.02
C ASP A 102 -8.31 1.65 5.32
N LYS A 103 -7.77 2.81 5.59
CA LYS A 103 -8.12 3.98 4.84
C LYS A 103 -7.30 3.97 3.59
N ILE A 104 -7.95 4.00 2.47
CA ILE A 104 -7.29 3.91 1.18
C ILE A 104 -7.33 5.24 0.46
N ASN A 105 -6.47 5.40 -0.51
CA ASN A 105 -6.41 6.58 -1.35
C ASN A 105 -7.09 6.28 -2.68
N ILE A 106 -8.06 7.12 -3.03
CA ILE A 106 -8.76 6.97 -4.27
C ILE A 106 -8.45 8.16 -5.11
N GLU A 107 -7.98 7.91 -6.33
CA GLU A 107 -7.62 8.98 -7.20
C GLU A 107 -8.76 9.29 -8.11
N GLU A 108 -9.14 10.54 -8.19
CA GLU A 108 -10.19 10.96 -9.08
C GLU A 108 -9.71 12.12 -9.90
N LYS A 109 -10.09 12.21 -11.12
CA LYS A 109 -9.68 13.30 -11.99
C LYS A 109 -10.80 14.16 -12.38
#